data_3dc658b83783b6cef083513f15616f94
#
_entry.id   3dc658b83783b6cef083513f15616f94
#
_cell.length_a   1.000
_cell.length_b   1.000
_cell.length_c   1.000
_cell.angle_alpha   90.00
_cell.angle_beta   90.00
_cell.angle_gamma   90.00
#
_symmetry.space_group_name_H-M   'P 1'
#
loop_
_entity.id
_entity.type
_entity.pdbx_description
1 polymer ?
#
loop_
_entity_poly.entity_id
_entity_poly.type
_entity_poly.pdbx_seq_one_letter_code
_entity_poly.pdbx_strand_id
1 'polypeptide(L)'
;MNIKNIACAAAVCGCVSLATAADEVAEAEKGEVEETPIVSAEFGLQLDSKYMTYGVVDGKDPILTPSAQLTFFDWAYVGVESIFDLTKGNGKRGDYGNRAGKWTTLDMIVGLSHEFDLGETLGALSVDVNYIYEYLRRHHSDMGDTQYVNLELSLGDLWFEPTLGIERDLMADEGTYVNLEVGHTFALVGDDEDPTLTFRPSIAQGFGDKHRTRGYELADDHGGVMDTTIKGEFEWAICDHVSLTAYVAYSDYWFDSKLRDGARAYNGAWGSSCDHSWTFYGGVGVTVSF
;
A
#
# COMPACT_ATOMS: atom_id res chain seq x y z
N MET A 1 27.94 22.21 2.55
CA MET A 1 27.44 20.96 1.99
C MET A 1 26.03 20.79 2.55
N ASN A 2 25.02 20.73 1.69
CA ASN A 2 23.61 20.77 2.12
C ASN A 2 23.20 19.38 2.63
N ILE A 3 22.41 19.28 3.70
CA ILE A 3 21.98 17.99 4.30
C ILE A 3 21.25 17.13 3.26
N LYS A 4 20.52 17.74 2.32
CA LYS A 4 19.88 17.07 1.18
C LYS A 4 20.87 16.25 0.34
N ASN A 5 22.05 16.80 0.06
CA ASN A 5 23.07 16.12 -0.76
C ASN A 5 23.74 14.93 -0.05
N ILE A 6 23.72 14.92 1.29
CA ILE A 6 24.27 13.81 2.08
C ILE A 6 23.28 12.64 2.13
N ALA A 7 21.98 12.94 2.31
CA ALA A 7 20.92 11.92 2.34
C ALA A 7 20.77 11.22 0.97
N CYS A 8 20.78 12.00 -0.12
CA CYS A 8 20.75 11.47 -1.48
C CYS A 8 21.97 10.58 -1.78
N ALA A 9 23.18 10.99 -1.39
CA ALA A 9 24.39 10.22 -1.58
C ALA A 9 24.40 8.89 -0.77
N ALA A 10 23.79 8.87 0.41
CA ALA A 10 23.73 7.67 1.26
C ALA A 10 22.68 6.64 0.75
N ALA A 11 21.53 7.12 0.25
CA ALA A 11 20.50 6.26 -0.34
C ALA A 11 20.93 5.66 -1.70
N VAL A 12 21.62 6.45 -2.53
CA VAL A 12 22.11 6.03 -3.85
C VAL A 12 23.29 5.06 -3.75
N CYS A 13 24.19 5.17 -2.75
CA CYS A 13 25.35 4.29 -2.63
C CYS A 13 25.00 2.81 -2.40
N GLY A 14 23.82 2.48 -1.87
CA GLY A 14 23.36 1.09 -1.72
C GLY A 14 22.80 0.46 -3.00
N CYS A 15 22.33 1.27 -3.95
CA CYS A 15 21.64 0.82 -5.17
C CYS A 15 22.50 0.94 -6.46
N VAL A 16 23.66 1.62 -6.42
CA VAL A 16 24.51 1.91 -7.57
C VAL A 16 25.02 0.68 -8.31
N SER A 17 25.06 -0.50 -7.69
CA SER A 17 25.50 -1.73 -8.37
C SER A 17 24.47 -2.29 -9.38
N LEU A 18 23.20 -1.83 -9.34
CA LEU A 18 22.17 -2.25 -10.30
C LEU A 18 21.90 -1.18 -11.37
N ALA A 19 22.09 0.10 -11.05
CA ALA A 19 21.86 1.22 -11.96
C ALA A 19 22.93 1.36 -13.06
N THR A 20 24.18 0.93 -12.82
CA THR A 20 25.27 1.02 -13.83
C THR A 20 25.04 0.16 -15.07
N ALA A 21 24.09 -0.77 -15.06
CA ALA A 21 23.74 -1.55 -16.25
C ALA A 21 22.70 -0.83 -17.15
N ALA A 22 21.96 0.15 -16.62
CA ALA A 22 20.97 0.92 -17.39
C ALA A 22 21.58 2.13 -18.10
N ASP A 23 22.61 2.76 -17.52
CA ASP A 23 23.24 3.98 -18.06
C ASP A 23 24.11 3.74 -19.33
N GLU A 24 24.56 2.51 -19.58
CA GLU A 24 25.40 2.20 -20.77
C GLU A 24 24.61 2.18 -22.09
N VAL A 25 23.26 2.23 -22.05
CA VAL A 25 22.40 2.22 -23.24
C VAL A 25 21.97 3.63 -23.68
N ALA A 26 22.15 4.67 -22.84
CA ALA A 26 21.57 5.99 -23.02
C ALA A 26 22.45 7.04 -23.72
N GLU A 27 23.67 6.71 -24.18
CA GLU A 27 24.60 7.69 -24.82
C GLU A 27 24.52 7.78 -26.34
N ALA A 28 23.45 7.37 -26.99
CA ALA A 28 23.29 7.53 -28.44
C ALA A 28 22.11 8.47 -28.78
N GLU A 29 22.48 9.67 -29.25
CA GLU A 29 21.67 10.68 -29.95
C GLU A 29 20.89 11.70 -29.14
N LYS A 30 21.47 12.91 -29.03
CA LYS A 30 20.79 14.13 -28.59
C LYS A 30 19.90 14.69 -29.69
N GLY A 31 18.63 14.43 -29.57
CA GLY A 31 17.53 15.26 -30.12
C GLY A 31 16.56 15.48 -28.98
N GLU A 32 16.19 16.73 -28.66
CA GLU A 32 15.23 17.07 -27.61
C GLU A 32 13.81 16.54 -27.98
N VAL A 33 13.59 15.29 -27.69
CA VAL A 33 12.31 14.69 -27.38
C VAL A 33 12.56 14.09 -26.01
N GLU A 34 11.81 14.46 -24.98
CA GLU A 34 11.79 13.73 -23.70
C GLU A 34 11.36 12.30 -24.05
N GLU A 35 12.33 11.44 -24.28
CA GLU A 35 12.07 10.01 -24.48
C GLU A 35 11.70 9.45 -23.11
N THR A 36 10.45 9.14 -22.93
CA THR A 36 9.96 8.35 -21.81
C THR A 36 10.84 7.11 -21.64
N PRO A 37 11.42 6.87 -20.48
CA PRO A 37 12.31 5.74 -20.29
C PRO A 37 11.57 4.44 -20.61
N ILE A 38 12.17 3.57 -21.40
CA ILE A 38 11.59 2.26 -21.77
C ILE A 38 11.36 1.41 -20.52
N VAL A 39 12.16 1.62 -19.48
CA VAL A 39 12.07 0.92 -18.19
C VAL A 39 12.38 1.90 -17.07
N SER A 40 11.54 1.94 -16.06
CA SER A 40 11.82 2.58 -14.77
C SER A 40 11.80 1.55 -13.65
N ALA A 41 12.50 1.85 -12.55
CA ALA A 41 12.60 0.97 -11.39
C ALA A 41 12.28 1.74 -10.11
N GLU A 42 11.52 1.12 -9.22
CA GLU A 42 11.22 1.65 -7.91
C GLU A 42 11.52 0.64 -6.82
N PHE A 43 12.08 1.11 -5.71
CA PHE A 43 12.37 0.31 -4.51
C PHE A 43 11.77 1.01 -3.31
N GLY A 44 10.94 0.30 -2.57
CA GLY A 44 10.31 0.76 -1.35
C GLY A 44 10.79 0.03 -0.10
N LEU A 45 10.77 0.73 1.03
CA LEU A 45 10.94 0.13 2.34
C LEU A 45 10.01 0.84 3.31
N GLN A 46 8.99 0.13 3.79
CA GLN A 46 7.99 0.65 4.72
C GLN A 46 8.14 -0.02 6.08
N LEU A 47 8.09 0.78 7.15
CA LEU A 47 8.03 0.33 8.53
C LEU A 47 6.67 0.73 9.12
N ASP A 48 5.84 -0.24 9.47
CA ASP A 48 4.53 -0.01 10.04
C ASP A 48 4.45 -0.47 11.49
N SER A 49 3.68 0.23 12.29
CA SER A 49 3.45 -0.10 13.70
C SER A 49 2.61 -1.36 13.90
N LYS A 50 1.82 -1.74 12.89
CA LYS A 50 0.93 -2.91 12.85
C LYS A 50 0.69 -3.34 11.41
N TYR A 51 0.38 -4.61 11.22
CA TYR A 51 -0.17 -5.10 9.97
C TYR A 51 -1.69 -5.02 10.01
N MET A 52 -2.26 -4.25 9.08
CA MET A 52 -3.69 -3.99 9.00
C MET A 52 -4.23 -4.52 7.68
N THR A 53 -5.38 -5.20 7.72
CA THR A 53 -6.08 -5.67 6.53
C THR A 53 -7.57 -5.40 6.69
N TYR A 54 -8.19 -4.70 5.75
CA TYR A 54 -9.63 -4.35 5.76
C TYR A 54 -10.13 -3.83 7.12
N GLY A 55 -9.32 -3.00 7.77
CA GLY A 55 -9.65 -2.39 9.05
C GLY A 55 -9.47 -3.26 10.29
N VAL A 56 -9.03 -4.51 10.16
CA VAL A 56 -8.69 -5.38 11.29
C VAL A 56 -7.19 -5.56 11.45
N VAL A 57 -6.78 -5.96 12.65
CA VAL A 57 -5.38 -6.19 13.00
C VAL A 57 -4.96 -7.59 12.60
N ASP A 58 -4.14 -7.73 11.57
CA ASP A 58 -3.53 -8.99 11.16
C ASP A 58 -2.15 -9.22 11.77
N GLY A 59 -1.51 -8.16 12.23
CA GLY A 59 -0.31 -8.18 13.05
C GLY A 59 -0.30 -7.02 14.03
N LYS A 60 -0.24 -7.30 15.32
CA LYS A 60 -0.34 -6.26 16.37
C LYS A 60 0.94 -5.49 16.63
N ASP A 61 2.06 -6.00 16.16
CA ASP A 61 3.40 -5.47 16.39
C ASP A 61 4.03 -4.98 15.08
N PRO A 62 5.12 -4.20 15.14
CA PRO A 62 5.73 -3.63 13.96
C PRO A 62 6.17 -4.65 12.91
N ILE A 63 5.98 -4.28 11.66
CA ILE A 63 6.38 -5.01 10.46
C ILE A 63 7.30 -4.15 9.59
N LEU A 64 8.07 -4.80 8.72
CA LEU A 64 8.88 -4.18 7.68
C LEU A 64 8.43 -4.74 6.32
N THR A 65 8.13 -3.86 5.38
CA THR A 65 7.65 -4.20 4.05
C THR A 65 8.60 -3.65 2.99
N PRO A 66 9.60 -4.41 2.54
CA PRO A 66 10.36 -4.10 1.34
C PRO A 66 9.54 -4.40 0.09
N SER A 67 9.65 -3.54 -0.91
CA SER A 67 9.05 -3.68 -2.23
C SER A 67 10.03 -3.35 -3.35
N ALA A 68 9.78 -3.89 -4.54
CA ALA A 68 10.48 -3.52 -5.76
C ALA A 68 9.53 -3.65 -6.95
N GLN A 69 9.58 -2.68 -7.86
CA GLN A 69 8.78 -2.66 -9.08
C GLN A 69 9.63 -2.26 -10.27
N LEU A 70 9.37 -2.88 -11.42
CA LEU A 70 9.87 -2.48 -12.73
C LEU A 70 8.67 -2.11 -13.60
N THR A 71 8.67 -0.90 -14.15
CA THR A 71 7.64 -0.42 -15.07
C THR A 71 8.22 -0.33 -16.47
N PHE A 72 7.47 -0.83 -17.45
CA PHE A 72 7.83 -0.87 -18.87
C PHE A 72 6.88 0.03 -19.65
N PHE A 73 7.44 0.91 -20.48
CA PHE A 73 6.67 1.78 -21.38
C PHE A 73 5.62 2.64 -20.65
N ASP A 74 5.82 2.94 -19.36
CA ASP A 74 4.94 3.70 -18.45
C ASP A 74 3.54 3.11 -18.20
N TRP A 75 3.25 1.91 -18.69
CA TRP A 75 1.91 1.34 -18.53
C TRP A 75 1.88 -0.11 -18.07
N ALA A 76 2.94 -0.89 -18.21
CA ALA A 76 2.99 -2.28 -17.75
C ALA A 76 4.03 -2.46 -16.66
N TYR A 77 3.73 -3.16 -15.58
CA TYR A 77 4.69 -3.35 -14.52
C TYR A 77 4.68 -4.76 -13.94
N VAL A 78 5.80 -5.10 -13.34
CA VAL A 78 5.96 -6.28 -12.48
C VAL A 78 6.55 -5.84 -11.16
N GLY A 79 6.08 -6.42 -10.05
CA GLY A 79 6.53 -6.06 -8.72
C GLY A 79 6.61 -7.25 -7.79
N VAL A 80 7.31 -7.02 -6.70
CA VAL A 80 7.33 -7.92 -5.55
C VAL A 80 7.22 -7.10 -4.28
N GLU A 81 6.46 -7.59 -3.32
CA GLU A 81 6.40 -7.06 -1.98
C GLU A 81 6.51 -8.18 -0.96
N SER A 82 7.07 -7.92 0.20
CA SER A 82 7.17 -8.93 1.23
C SER A 82 7.03 -8.33 2.62
N ILE A 83 6.37 -9.02 3.54
CA ILE A 83 6.17 -8.58 4.91
C ILE A 83 7.06 -9.38 5.85
N PHE A 84 7.80 -8.67 6.70
CA PHE A 84 8.65 -9.24 7.76
C PHE A 84 8.15 -8.81 9.12
N ASP A 85 7.92 -9.78 10.01
CA ASP A 85 7.68 -9.50 11.43
C ASP A 85 8.96 -9.04 12.13
N LEU A 86 8.90 -7.90 12.80
CA LEU A 86 10.07 -7.38 13.53
C LEU A 86 10.14 -7.87 14.97
N THR A 87 9.05 -8.38 15.51
CA THR A 87 8.98 -8.83 16.91
C THR A 87 8.47 -10.26 17.05
N LYS A 88 8.50 -10.76 18.29
CA LYS A 88 7.93 -12.07 18.63
C LYS A 88 6.41 -12.05 18.72
N GLY A 89 5.80 -10.88 18.89
CA GLY A 89 4.39 -10.71 19.23
C GLY A 89 3.41 -10.97 18.12
N ASN A 90 3.87 -10.93 16.86
CA ASN A 90 3.06 -11.26 15.68
C ASN A 90 2.92 -12.77 15.43
N GLY A 91 3.42 -13.61 16.30
CA GLY A 91 3.05 -15.01 16.30
C GLY A 91 1.57 -15.12 16.66
N LYS A 92 0.76 -15.57 15.68
CA LYS A 92 -0.69 -15.64 15.74
C LYS A 92 -1.24 -16.17 17.06
N ARG A 93 -2.40 -15.58 17.46
CA ARG A 93 -3.56 -16.19 18.13
C ARG A 93 -3.25 -17.52 18.85
N GLY A 94 -2.07 -17.64 19.46
CA GLY A 94 -1.78 -18.74 20.36
C GLY A 94 -0.51 -19.52 20.21
N ASP A 95 0.18 -19.66 19.09
CA ASP A 95 1.32 -20.59 19.15
C ASP A 95 2.31 -20.69 17.97
N TYR A 96 2.74 -19.60 17.36
CA TYR A 96 3.73 -19.76 16.28
C TYR A 96 5.18 -19.39 16.65
N GLY A 97 5.49 -19.34 17.92
CA GLY A 97 6.85 -19.15 18.38
C GLY A 97 7.43 -17.77 18.08
N ASN A 98 8.76 -17.67 18.06
CA ASN A 98 9.46 -16.42 17.79
C ASN A 98 9.37 -16.07 16.28
N ARG A 99 8.71 -14.96 15.96
CA ARG A 99 8.53 -14.46 14.60
C ARG A 99 9.50 -13.35 14.21
N ALA A 100 10.23 -12.79 15.16
CA ALA A 100 11.17 -11.70 14.89
C ALA A 100 12.13 -12.02 13.74
N GLY A 101 12.15 -11.16 12.73
CA GLY A 101 12.95 -11.30 11.50
C GLY A 101 12.47 -12.39 10.55
N LYS A 102 11.25 -12.92 10.74
CA LYS A 102 10.69 -13.91 9.83
C LYS A 102 9.81 -13.24 8.79
N TRP A 103 9.95 -13.69 7.59
CA TRP A 103 9.12 -13.41 6.46
C TRP A 103 7.74 -14.08 6.60
N THR A 104 6.67 -13.35 6.30
CA THR A 104 5.28 -13.80 6.46
C THR A 104 4.57 -13.95 5.13
N THR A 105 4.62 -12.94 4.27
CA THR A 105 4.02 -12.93 2.95
C THR A 105 5.03 -12.58 1.87
N LEU A 106 4.80 -13.05 0.67
CA LEU A 106 5.45 -12.58 -0.55
C LEU A 106 4.39 -12.42 -1.62
N ASP A 107 4.24 -11.21 -2.09
CA ASP A 107 3.35 -10.85 -3.17
C ASP A 107 4.15 -10.71 -4.47
N MET A 108 3.68 -11.39 -5.50
CA MET A 108 4.18 -11.26 -6.87
C MET A 108 3.09 -10.58 -7.68
N ILE A 109 3.44 -9.42 -8.24
CA ILE A 109 2.50 -8.49 -8.85
C ILE A 109 2.80 -8.38 -10.33
N VAL A 110 1.75 -8.36 -11.15
CA VAL A 110 1.82 -7.94 -12.55
C VAL A 110 0.61 -7.05 -12.83
N GLY A 111 0.85 -5.91 -13.46
CA GLY A 111 -0.21 -4.93 -13.65
C GLY A 111 -0.05 -4.08 -14.89
N LEU A 112 -1.11 -3.35 -15.17
CA LEU A 112 -1.24 -2.36 -16.23
C LEU A 112 -1.82 -1.10 -15.62
N SER A 113 -1.19 0.05 -15.87
CA SER A 113 -1.65 1.35 -15.47
C SER A 113 -1.73 2.28 -16.67
N HIS A 114 -2.78 3.09 -16.76
CA HIS A 114 -2.93 4.05 -17.82
C HIS A 114 -3.76 5.26 -17.39
N GLU A 115 -3.39 6.43 -17.89
CA GLU A 115 -4.14 7.67 -17.68
C GLU A 115 -4.94 8.04 -18.92
N PHE A 116 -6.21 8.34 -18.72
CA PHE A 116 -7.14 8.81 -19.76
C PHE A 116 -7.49 10.27 -19.51
N ASP A 117 -7.20 11.14 -20.46
CA ASP A 117 -7.64 12.53 -20.39
C ASP A 117 -9.16 12.61 -20.59
N LEU A 118 -9.88 13.05 -19.57
CA LEU A 118 -11.33 13.28 -19.58
C LEU A 118 -11.69 14.76 -19.83
N GLY A 119 -10.73 15.59 -20.17
CA GLY A 119 -10.89 17.01 -20.48
C GLY A 119 -10.88 17.90 -19.26
N GLU A 120 -11.02 19.21 -19.49
CA GLU A 120 -10.81 20.27 -18.48
C GLU A 120 -11.65 20.15 -17.20
N THR A 121 -12.78 19.45 -17.24
CA THR A 121 -13.70 19.39 -16.10
C THR A 121 -13.37 18.27 -15.12
N LEU A 122 -12.92 17.13 -15.61
CA LEU A 122 -12.66 15.93 -14.81
C LEU A 122 -11.16 15.63 -14.70
N GLY A 123 -10.34 16.25 -15.56
CA GLY A 123 -8.91 16.01 -15.60
C GLY A 123 -8.54 14.61 -16.09
N ALA A 124 -7.52 14.02 -15.54
CA ALA A 124 -7.06 12.69 -15.86
C ALA A 124 -7.75 11.62 -15.00
N LEU A 125 -8.21 10.54 -15.63
CA LEU A 125 -8.63 9.31 -14.96
C LEU A 125 -7.47 8.32 -14.99
N SER A 126 -6.88 8.03 -13.87
CA SER A 126 -5.94 6.92 -13.72
C SER A 126 -6.69 5.60 -13.53
N VAL A 127 -6.30 4.59 -14.28
CA VAL A 127 -6.84 3.23 -14.23
C VAL A 127 -5.68 2.27 -14.02
N ASP A 128 -5.69 1.55 -12.91
CA ASP A 128 -4.75 0.46 -12.62
C ASP A 128 -5.50 -0.87 -12.52
N VAL A 129 -4.98 -1.89 -13.20
CA VAL A 129 -5.48 -3.26 -13.09
C VAL A 129 -4.29 -4.16 -12.83
N ASN A 130 -4.33 -4.89 -11.73
CA ASN A 130 -3.26 -5.81 -11.41
C ASN A 130 -3.76 -7.18 -10.94
N TYR A 131 -2.89 -8.15 -11.08
CA TYR A 131 -3.01 -9.49 -10.54
C TYR A 131 -1.88 -9.70 -9.54
N ILE A 132 -2.23 -10.20 -8.36
CA ILE A 132 -1.30 -10.52 -7.28
C ILE A 132 -1.41 -12.00 -6.96
N TYR A 133 -0.27 -12.69 -6.93
CA TYR A 133 -0.15 -13.99 -6.28
C TYR A 133 0.50 -13.77 -4.92
N GLU A 134 -0.26 -13.97 -3.85
CA GLU A 134 0.21 -13.87 -2.47
C GLU A 134 0.60 -15.26 -1.96
N TYR A 135 1.89 -15.43 -1.70
CA TYR A 135 2.43 -16.60 -1.03
C TYR A 135 2.42 -16.40 0.48
N LEU A 136 1.54 -17.11 1.17
CA LEU A 136 1.43 -17.10 2.63
C LEU A 136 2.32 -18.19 3.22
N ARG A 137 3.38 -17.78 3.91
CA ARG A 137 4.18 -18.74 4.67
C ARG A 137 3.34 -19.28 5.82
N ARG A 138 3.03 -20.57 5.81
CA ARG A 138 2.11 -21.42 6.60
C ARG A 138 1.92 -21.13 8.08
N HIS A 139 2.16 -19.94 8.56
CA HIS A 139 2.13 -19.62 9.98
C HIS A 139 1.14 -18.53 10.35
N HIS A 140 0.42 -17.94 9.39
CA HIS A 140 -0.48 -16.83 9.65
C HIS A 140 -1.95 -17.15 9.59
N SER A 141 -2.36 -18.06 8.75
CA SER A 141 -3.76 -18.44 8.65
C SER A 141 -3.89 -19.89 8.26
N ASP A 142 -5.03 -20.49 8.54
CA ASP A 142 -5.46 -21.73 7.92
C ASP A 142 -5.82 -21.50 6.42
N MET A 143 -5.81 -20.21 5.99
CA MET A 143 -5.89 -19.81 4.60
C MET A 143 -4.55 -20.16 3.92
N GLY A 144 -4.63 -20.78 2.76
CA GLY A 144 -3.47 -21.05 1.90
C GLY A 144 -3.05 -19.81 1.13
N ASP A 145 -2.10 -20.00 0.23
CA ASP A 145 -1.75 -18.98 -0.76
C ASP A 145 -3.01 -18.52 -1.48
N THR A 146 -3.02 -17.24 -1.88
CA THR A 146 -4.18 -16.71 -2.58
C THR A 146 -3.80 -15.90 -3.82
N GLN A 147 -4.81 -15.50 -4.56
CA GLN A 147 -4.68 -14.73 -5.80
C GLN A 147 -5.72 -13.63 -5.80
N TYR A 148 -5.30 -12.43 -6.11
CA TYR A 148 -6.18 -11.26 -6.22
C TYR A 148 -6.19 -10.70 -7.64
N VAL A 149 -7.32 -10.16 -8.05
CA VAL A 149 -7.42 -9.19 -9.14
C VAL A 149 -7.89 -7.89 -8.54
N ASN A 150 -7.14 -6.83 -8.79
CA ASN A 150 -7.46 -5.49 -8.33
C ASN A 150 -7.74 -4.58 -9.51
N LEU A 151 -8.70 -3.68 -9.33
CA LEU A 151 -8.96 -2.53 -10.17
C LEU A 151 -8.95 -1.28 -9.29
N GLU A 152 -8.14 -0.29 -9.66
CA GLU A 152 -8.19 1.02 -9.05
C GLU A 152 -8.50 2.08 -10.10
N LEU A 153 -9.39 3.01 -9.74
CA LEU A 153 -9.78 4.17 -10.54
C LEU A 153 -9.59 5.41 -9.69
N SER A 154 -8.85 6.41 -10.18
CA SER A 154 -8.67 7.66 -9.45
C SER A 154 -8.77 8.89 -10.36
N LEU A 155 -9.27 9.99 -9.79
CA LEU A 155 -9.39 11.31 -10.43
C LEU A 155 -8.60 12.32 -9.60
N GLY A 156 -7.27 12.31 -9.77
CA GLY A 156 -6.35 13.13 -8.98
C GLY A 156 -6.51 14.63 -9.16
N ASP A 157 -6.99 15.07 -10.32
CA ASP A 157 -7.19 16.49 -10.63
C ASP A 157 -8.44 17.10 -9.98
N LEU A 158 -9.34 16.27 -9.44
CA LEU A 158 -10.47 16.78 -8.67
C LEU A 158 -10.03 17.17 -7.25
N TRP A 159 -10.59 18.26 -6.72
CA TRP A 159 -10.23 18.77 -5.41
C TRP A 159 -10.30 17.73 -4.27
N PHE A 160 -11.22 16.79 -4.35
CA PHE A 160 -11.38 15.74 -3.33
C PHE A 160 -10.75 14.40 -3.74
N GLU A 161 -9.97 14.36 -4.82
CA GLU A 161 -9.12 13.23 -5.27
C GLU A 161 -9.78 11.86 -5.03
N PRO A 162 -10.96 11.57 -5.64
CA PRO A 162 -11.68 10.35 -5.34
C PRO A 162 -10.96 9.15 -5.93
N THR A 163 -10.90 8.08 -5.13
CA THR A 163 -10.35 6.78 -5.55
C THR A 163 -11.36 5.68 -5.27
N LEU A 164 -11.56 4.80 -6.24
CA LEU A 164 -12.34 3.57 -6.13
C LEU A 164 -11.41 2.38 -6.32
N GLY A 165 -11.20 1.60 -5.27
CA GLY A 165 -10.53 0.31 -5.32
C GLY A 165 -11.52 -0.85 -5.31
N ILE A 166 -11.31 -1.85 -6.14
CA ILE A 166 -12.05 -3.11 -6.16
C ILE A 166 -11.04 -4.24 -6.15
N GLU A 167 -11.12 -5.09 -5.14
CA GLU A 167 -10.32 -6.28 -4.99
C GLU A 167 -11.20 -7.54 -5.03
N ARG A 168 -10.78 -8.53 -5.76
CA ARG A 168 -11.41 -9.84 -5.82
C ARG A 168 -10.39 -10.93 -5.50
N ASP A 169 -10.59 -11.63 -4.39
CA ASP A 169 -9.87 -12.88 -4.09
C ASP A 169 -10.42 -14.02 -4.96
N LEU A 170 -9.52 -14.79 -5.55
CA LEU A 170 -9.87 -15.88 -6.47
C LEU A 170 -9.73 -17.26 -5.83
N MET A 171 -9.13 -17.39 -4.64
CA MET A 171 -8.78 -18.70 -4.06
C MET A 171 -9.12 -18.87 -2.58
N ALA A 172 -8.67 -17.95 -1.71
CA ALA A 172 -8.72 -18.18 -0.26
C ALA A 172 -10.13 -17.97 0.30
N ASP A 173 -10.72 -16.83 0.09
CA ASP A 173 -12.09 -16.54 0.56
C ASP A 173 -13.11 -16.35 -0.58
N GLU A 174 -12.62 -16.20 -1.81
CA GLU A 174 -13.44 -15.87 -2.98
C GLU A 174 -14.32 -14.62 -2.72
N GLY A 175 -13.84 -13.71 -1.90
CA GLY A 175 -14.54 -12.51 -1.51
C GLY A 175 -14.20 -11.30 -2.37
N THR A 176 -15.09 -10.31 -2.36
CA THR A 176 -14.87 -9.00 -2.98
C THR A 176 -14.83 -7.94 -1.90
N TYR A 177 -13.84 -7.06 -2.01
CA TYR A 177 -13.73 -5.84 -1.22
C TYR A 177 -13.74 -4.63 -2.14
N VAL A 178 -14.51 -3.61 -1.77
CA VAL A 178 -14.59 -2.33 -2.48
C VAL A 178 -14.21 -1.24 -1.50
N ASN A 179 -13.31 -0.36 -1.91
CA ASN A 179 -12.89 0.79 -1.13
C ASN A 179 -13.20 2.08 -1.88
N LEU A 180 -13.83 3.03 -1.21
CA LEU A 180 -14.04 4.40 -1.71
C LEU A 180 -13.24 5.34 -0.82
N GLU A 181 -12.28 6.05 -1.38
CA GLU A 181 -11.48 7.05 -0.68
C GLU A 181 -11.72 8.44 -1.28
N VAL A 182 -11.71 9.44 -0.43
CA VAL A 182 -11.60 10.85 -0.80
C VAL A 182 -10.53 11.49 0.08
N GLY A 183 -9.76 12.40 -0.50
CA GLY A 183 -8.70 13.13 0.18
C GLY A 183 -8.43 14.46 -0.49
N HIS A 184 -7.40 15.14 -0.05
CA HIS A 184 -6.89 16.33 -0.74
C HIS A 184 -5.43 16.53 -0.37
N THR A 185 -4.59 16.75 -1.39
CA THR A 185 -3.17 16.97 -1.22
C THR A 185 -2.87 18.45 -1.08
N PHE A 186 -2.32 18.83 0.07
CA PHE A 186 -1.86 20.20 0.35
C PHE A 186 -0.36 20.28 0.16
N ALA A 187 0.12 21.18 -0.71
CA ALA A 187 1.52 21.57 -0.77
C ALA A 187 1.86 22.38 0.50
N LEU A 188 2.77 21.88 1.32
CA LEU A 188 3.23 22.57 2.53
C LEU A 188 4.53 23.33 2.30
N VAL A 189 5.39 22.84 1.41
CA VAL A 189 6.66 23.45 1.03
C VAL A 189 6.89 23.21 -0.46
N GLY A 190 7.28 24.24 -1.18
CA GLY A 190 7.40 24.24 -2.64
C GLY A 190 6.17 24.87 -3.28
N ASP A 191 6.07 24.80 -4.57
CA ASP A 191 4.94 25.28 -5.36
C ASP A 191 3.91 24.14 -5.52
N ASP A 192 2.67 24.48 -5.86
CA ASP A 192 1.61 23.47 -6.07
C ASP A 192 1.94 22.51 -7.23
N GLU A 193 2.76 22.95 -8.20
CA GLU A 193 3.18 22.15 -9.36
C GLU A 193 4.39 21.24 -9.04
N ASP A 194 5.23 21.61 -8.05
CA ASP A 194 6.43 20.84 -7.64
C ASP A 194 6.62 20.93 -6.11
N PRO A 195 5.74 20.33 -5.34
CA PRO A 195 5.81 20.39 -3.89
C PRO A 195 6.94 19.52 -3.35
N THR A 196 7.78 20.11 -2.49
CA THR A 196 8.83 19.37 -1.77
C THR A 196 8.28 18.61 -0.57
N LEU A 197 7.23 19.13 0.08
CA LEU A 197 6.56 18.50 1.21
C LEU A 197 5.06 18.64 1.03
N THR A 198 4.34 17.53 1.07
CA THR A 198 2.89 17.51 1.03
C THR A 198 2.28 16.95 2.32
N PHE A 199 1.01 17.26 2.52
CA PHE A 199 0.15 16.63 3.52
C PHE A 199 -1.18 16.25 2.89
N ARG A 200 -1.55 14.96 2.97
CA ARG A 200 -2.80 14.44 2.42
C ARG A 200 -3.66 13.84 3.54
N PRO A 201 -4.67 14.56 4.07
CA PRO A 201 -5.74 13.96 4.84
C PRO A 201 -6.69 13.21 3.91
N SER A 202 -7.13 12.03 4.32
CA SER A 202 -8.11 11.25 3.58
C SER A 202 -9.07 10.50 4.50
N ILE A 203 -10.21 10.12 3.93
CA ILE A 203 -11.17 9.20 4.53
C ILE A 203 -11.55 8.16 3.50
N ALA A 204 -11.53 6.90 3.91
CA ALA A 204 -11.89 5.77 3.09
C ALA A 204 -13.01 4.96 3.74
N GLN A 205 -13.88 4.37 2.92
CA GLN A 205 -14.95 3.48 3.35
C GLN A 205 -14.87 2.16 2.61
N GLY A 206 -14.69 1.08 3.37
CA GLY A 206 -14.67 -0.29 2.88
C GLY A 206 -16.06 -0.93 2.83
N PHE A 207 -16.24 -1.82 1.86
CA PHE A 207 -17.43 -2.66 1.69
C PHE A 207 -16.97 -4.06 1.34
N GLY A 208 -17.49 -5.08 2.01
CA GLY A 208 -17.18 -6.47 1.72
C GLY A 208 -18.42 -7.28 1.42
N ASP A 209 -18.30 -8.23 0.50
CA ASP A 209 -19.34 -9.23 0.34
C ASP A 209 -19.28 -10.27 1.48
N LYS A 210 -20.25 -11.19 1.52
CA LYS A 210 -20.32 -12.21 2.57
C LYS A 210 -19.14 -13.20 2.57
N HIS A 211 -18.47 -13.37 1.44
CA HIS A 211 -17.31 -14.25 1.35
C HIS A 211 -16.10 -13.61 2.01
N ARG A 212 -15.85 -12.31 1.73
CA ARG A 212 -14.82 -11.52 2.35
C ARG A 212 -14.99 -11.43 3.87
N THR A 213 -16.19 -11.12 4.33
CA THR A 213 -16.47 -11.01 5.77
C THR A 213 -16.34 -12.35 6.50
N ARG A 214 -16.71 -13.46 5.86
CA ARG A 214 -16.51 -14.80 6.40
C ARG A 214 -15.05 -15.21 6.41
N GLY A 215 -14.29 -14.89 5.36
CA GLY A 215 -12.85 -15.17 5.27
C GLY A 215 -12.06 -14.55 6.43
N TYR A 216 -12.46 -13.36 6.84
CA TYR A 216 -11.89 -12.66 7.99
C TYR A 216 -12.64 -12.91 9.32
N GLU A 217 -13.50 -13.93 9.38
CA GLU A 217 -14.26 -14.29 10.59
C GLU A 217 -15.09 -13.12 11.17
N LEU A 218 -15.44 -12.13 10.35
CA LEU A 218 -16.22 -10.97 10.80
C LEU A 218 -17.71 -11.32 10.91
N ALA A 219 -18.22 -12.13 9.98
CA ALA A 219 -19.58 -12.67 9.99
C ALA A 219 -19.71 -13.85 9.04
N ASP A 220 -20.52 -14.85 9.43
CA ASP A 220 -20.67 -16.10 8.66
C ASP A 220 -21.43 -15.93 7.33
N ASP A 221 -22.48 -15.12 7.31
CA ASP A 221 -23.37 -14.94 6.14
C ASP A 221 -23.90 -13.51 6.07
N HIS A 222 -23.02 -12.53 6.13
CA HIS A 222 -23.38 -11.11 6.13
C HIS A 222 -22.24 -10.27 5.51
N GLY A 223 -22.48 -9.74 4.31
CA GLY A 223 -21.65 -8.70 3.71
C GLY A 223 -22.20 -7.33 4.08
N GLY A 224 -21.40 -6.29 3.99
CA GLY A 224 -21.90 -4.95 4.32
C GLY A 224 -20.82 -3.87 4.30
N VAL A 225 -21.14 -2.78 5.01
CA VAL A 225 -20.23 -1.67 5.23
C VAL A 225 -19.18 -2.09 6.25
N MET A 226 -17.96 -2.22 5.81
CA MET A 226 -16.83 -2.65 6.64
C MET A 226 -16.17 -1.46 7.36
N ASP A 227 -14.89 -1.35 7.26
CA ASP A 227 -14.09 -0.34 7.93
C ASP A 227 -14.28 1.06 7.35
N THR A 228 -14.18 2.04 8.22
CA THR A 228 -13.96 3.44 7.86
C THR A 228 -12.57 3.81 8.35
N THR A 229 -11.72 4.27 7.46
CA THR A 229 -10.34 4.65 7.77
C THR A 229 -10.16 6.15 7.55
N ILE A 230 -9.65 6.84 8.57
CA ILE A 230 -9.19 8.24 8.47
C ILE A 230 -7.68 8.21 8.53
N LYS A 231 -7.02 8.81 7.54
CA LYS A 231 -5.56 8.86 7.43
C LYS A 231 -5.08 10.29 7.25
N GLY A 232 -3.92 10.61 7.82
CA GLY A 232 -3.13 11.79 7.50
C GLY A 232 -1.73 11.33 7.10
N GLU A 233 -1.28 11.72 5.92
CA GLU A 233 -0.02 11.32 5.33
C GLU A 233 0.82 12.53 4.96
N PHE A 234 2.10 12.47 5.24
CA PHE A 234 3.11 13.40 4.78
C PHE A 234 4.01 12.70 3.77
N GLU A 235 4.32 13.37 2.69
CA GLU A 235 5.34 12.96 1.74
C GLU A 235 6.37 14.09 1.58
N TRP A 236 7.64 13.72 1.65
CA TRP A 236 8.76 14.63 1.51
C TRP A 236 9.68 14.16 0.38
N ALA A 237 9.66 14.87 -0.75
CA ALA A 237 10.62 14.71 -1.84
C ALA A 237 11.99 15.25 -1.39
N ILE A 238 12.92 14.35 -1.05
CA ILE A 238 14.29 14.72 -0.64
C ILE A 238 15.10 15.17 -1.85
N CYS A 239 14.94 14.49 -2.95
CA CYS A 239 15.49 14.78 -4.27
C CYS A 239 14.66 14.06 -5.34
N ASP A 240 14.98 14.22 -6.62
CA ASP A 240 14.26 13.67 -7.78
C ASP A 240 14.07 12.15 -7.72
N HIS A 241 14.90 11.45 -6.95
CA HIS A 241 14.92 9.99 -6.87
C HIS A 241 14.53 9.43 -5.50
N VAL A 242 14.34 10.27 -4.49
CA VAL A 242 14.12 9.79 -3.12
C VAL A 242 13.01 10.56 -2.46
N SER A 243 11.97 9.84 -2.03
CA SER A 243 10.92 10.37 -1.16
C SER A 243 10.88 9.66 0.19
N LEU A 244 10.41 10.37 1.20
CA LEU A 244 10.07 9.83 2.52
C LEU A 244 8.58 10.02 2.75
N THR A 245 7.94 8.99 3.26
CA THR A 245 6.54 9.03 3.69
C THR A 245 6.43 8.85 5.20
N ALA A 246 5.42 9.47 5.80
CA ALA A 246 5.03 9.21 7.18
C ALA A 246 3.52 9.37 7.29
N TYR A 247 2.85 8.42 7.93
CA TYR A 247 1.41 8.50 8.09
C TYR A 247 0.94 8.06 9.48
N VAL A 248 -0.24 8.54 9.84
CA VAL A 248 -1.03 8.04 10.96
C VAL A 248 -2.45 7.78 10.49
N ALA A 249 -3.04 6.69 10.93
CA ALA A 249 -4.39 6.31 10.56
C ALA A 249 -5.18 5.81 11.77
N TYR A 250 -6.49 5.96 11.66
CA TYR A 250 -7.49 5.40 12.56
C TYR A 250 -8.50 4.65 11.72
N SER A 251 -8.78 3.40 12.06
CA SER A 251 -9.80 2.58 11.40
C SER A 251 -10.79 2.03 12.42
N ASP A 252 -12.08 1.99 12.04
CA ASP A 252 -13.17 1.44 12.86
C ASP A 252 -14.35 0.99 11.99
N TYR A 253 -15.18 0.09 12.53
CA TYR A 253 -16.41 -0.42 11.92
C TYR A 253 -17.64 0.37 12.47
N TRP A 254 -17.89 1.55 11.91
CA TRP A 254 -18.90 2.45 12.47
C TRP A 254 -20.34 2.10 12.12
N PHE A 255 -20.59 1.61 10.90
CA PHE A 255 -21.93 1.59 10.33
C PHE A 255 -22.64 0.24 10.48
N ASP A 256 -21.92 -0.86 10.57
CA ASP A 256 -22.49 -2.20 10.69
C ASP A 256 -22.14 -2.83 12.05
N SER A 257 -23.14 -2.96 12.91
CA SER A 257 -22.94 -3.47 14.28
C SER A 257 -22.51 -4.93 14.30
N LYS A 258 -22.95 -5.75 13.34
CA LYS A 258 -22.59 -7.16 13.26
C LYS A 258 -21.14 -7.33 12.84
N LEU A 259 -20.72 -6.58 11.81
CA LEU A 259 -19.31 -6.58 11.38
C LEU A 259 -18.39 -5.94 12.42
N ARG A 260 -18.87 -4.92 13.13
CA ARG A 260 -18.14 -4.32 14.25
C ARG A 260 -17.88 -5.31 15.39
N ASP A 261 -18.87 -6.10 15.77
CA ASP A 261 -18.72 -7.13 16.81
C ASP A 261 -17.77 -8.23 16.34
N GLY A 262 -17.81 -8.61 15.05
CA GLY A 262 -16.86 -9.51 14.42
C GLY A 262 -15.43 -8.96 14.42
N ALA A 263 -15.23 -7.71 13.98
CA ALA A 263 -13.93 -7.05 14.00
C ALA A 263 -13.34 -6.96 15.42
N ARG A 264 -14.17 -6.65 16.40
CA ARG A 264 -13.77 -6.67 17.81
C ARG A 264 -13.31 -8.06 18.25
N ALA A 265 -14.06 -9.11 17.90
CA ALA A 265 -13.69 -10.48 18.23
C ALA A 265 -12.39 -10.91 17.52
N TYR A 266 -12.27 -10.53 16.24
CA TYR A 266 -11.06 -10.77 15.44
C TYR A 266 -9.83 -10.11 16.07
N ASN A 267 -9.90 -8.82 16.36
CA ASN A 267 -8.82 -8.07 16.99
C ASN A 267 -8.51 -8.60 18.41
N GLY A 268 -9.54 -8.93 19.18
CA GLY A 268 -9.43 -9.45 20.56
C GLY A 268 -8.64 -10.76 20.65
N ALA A 269 -8.56 -11.53 19.57
CA ALA A 269 -7.71 -12.71 19.50
C ALA A 269 -6.20 -12.42 19.62
N TRP A 270 -5.77 -11.16 19.41
CA TRP A 270 -4.41 -10.70 19.68
C TRP A 270 -4.15 -10.31 21.16
N GLY A 271 -5.17 -10.37 22.00
CA GLY A 271 -5.13 -10.06 23.42
C GLY A 271 -6.01 -8.87 23.81
N SER A 272 -6.21 -8.69 25.12
CA SER A 272 -7.13 -7.68 25.66
C SER A 272 -6.78 -6.22 25.27
N SER A 273 -5.55 -5.95 24.90
CA SER A 273 -5.14 -4.62 24.39
C SER A 273 -5.66 -4.32 22.99
N CYS A 274 -6.13 -5.32 22.27
CA CYS A 274 -6.69 -5.21 20.91
C CYS A 274 -8.20 -5.53 20.88
N ASP A 275 -8.87 -5.76 22.02
CA ASP A 275 -10.31 -6.08 22.11
C ASP A 275 -11.18 -4.85 21.81
N HIS A 276 -11.01 -4.31 20.57
CA HIS A 276 -11.76 -3.16 20.05
C HIS A 276 -12.01 -3.36 18.55
N SER A 277 -13.12 -2.77 18.04
CA SER A 277 -13.37 -2.71 16.59
C SER A 277 -12.49 -1.67 15.88
N TRP A 278 -11.87 -0.80 16.64
CA TRP A 278 -11.03 0.30 16.16
C TRP A 278 -9.56 0.09 16.45
N THR A 279 -8.72 0.73 15.66
CA THR A 279 -7.28 0.76 15.92
C THR A 279 -6.63 2.03 15.39
N PHE A 280 -5.57 2.47 16.10
CA PHE A 280 -4.61 3.43 15.60
C PHE A 280 -3.38 2.72 15.10
N TYR A 281 -2.86 3.16 13.98
CA TYR A 281 -1.62 2.67 13.39
C TYR A 281 -0.94 3.76 12.60
N GLY A 282 0.29 3.53 12.19
CA GLY A 282 1.03 4.48 11.38
C GLY A 282 2.36 3.88 10.97
N GLY A 283 3.01 4.54 10.04
CA GLY A 283 4.25 4.05 9.48
C GLY A 283 5.12 5.17 8.93
N VAL A 284 6.32 4.78 8.56
CA VAL A 284 7.28 5.61 7.84
C VAL A 284 7.90 4.79 6.71
N GLY A 285 8.11 5.43 5.57
CA GLY A 285 8.63 4.77 4.39
C GLY A 285 9.71 5.58 3.69
N VAL A 286 10.49 4.91 2.88
CA VAL A 286 11.39 5.51 1.90
C VAL A 286 11.17 4.83 0.56
N THR A 287 11.08 5.64 -0.48
CA THR A 287 10.99 5.19 -1.87
C THR A 287 12.18 5.75 -2.66
N VAL A 288 12.76 4.92 -3.52
CA VAL A 288 13.86 5.30 -4.43
C VAL A 288 13.45 4.90 -5.84
N SER A 289 13.43 5.88 -6.76
CA SER A 289 13.00 5.71 -8.17
C SER A 289 14.12 6.05 -9.15
N PHE A 290 14.19 5.35 -10.29
CA PHE A 290 15.21 5.51 -11.34
C PHE A 290 14.58 5.46 -12.72
#